data_7daefcb403c6bc2ad32032d307699855
#
_entry.id   7daefcb403c6bc2ad32032d307699855
#
_cell.length_a   1.000
_cell.length_b   1.000
_cell.length_c   1.000
_cell.angle_alpha   90.00
_cell.angle_beta   90.00
_cell.angle_gamma   90.00
#
_symmetry.space_group_name_H-M   'P 1'
#
loop_
_entity.id
_entity.type
_entity.pdbx_description
1 polymer ?
#
loop_
_entity_poly.entity_id
_entity_poly.type
_entity_poly.pdbx_seq_one_letter_code
_entity_poly.pdbx_strand_id
1 'polypeptide(L)'
;AVGRASRKSCAVSFRVLEPAGTKWHWYAWLGMAGNYLLMMFYTTVAGWMLAYVVKMLRGAFTGASAEAVGGIFNDMLAQPGPQIFWMIVAVVLGFGVCSLGLQNGVEKITKAMMVCLLLLMVALAVRSVPLPGADEGLKFYLVPDFGRLVEQGVGNVVYAAMGQAFFTLSLGIGSMAIFGSYIGKERTLLSESVNITLLDTFVALMAGL
;
A
#
# COMPACT_ATOMS: atom_id res chain seq x y z
N ALA A 1 -16.95 6.94 8.09
CA ALA A 1 -18.00 7.31 9.05
C ALA A 1 -17.41 7.91 10.33
N VAL A 2 -16.60 7.16 11.10
CA VAL A 2 -16.02 7.57 12.38
C VAL A 2 -15.26 8.91 12.28
N GLY A 3 -14.34 9.01 11.33
CA GLY A 3 -13.54 10.23 11.14
C GLY A 3 -14.41 11.45 10.81
N ARG A 4 -15.40 11.30 9.92
CA ARG A 4 -16.31 12.40 9.56
C ARG A 4 -17.19 12.85 10.72
N ALA A 5 -17.60 11.92 11.58
CA ALA A 5 -18.42 12.22 12.74
C ALA A 5 -17.65 12.98 13.82
N SER A 6 -16.41 12.58 14.10
CA SER A 6 -15.57 13.19 15.14
C SER A 6 -14.80 14.41 14.68
N ARG A 7 -14.38 14.46 13.41
CA ARG A 7 -13.41 15.44 12.85
C ARG A 7 -12.12 15.55 13.68
N LYS A 8 -11.71 14.43 14.27
CA LYS A 8 -10.51 14.31 15.12
C LYS A 8 -9.59 13.21 14.58
N SER A 9 -8.37 13.13 15.12
CA SER A 9 -7.46 12.03 14.86
C SER A 9 -8.08 10.69 15.29
N CYS A 10 -7.59 9.59 14.75
CA CYS A 10 -8.08 8.25 15.09
C CYS A 10 -8.03 8.01 16.61
N ALA A 11 -6.95 8.42 17.29
CA ALA A 11 -6.76 8.25 18.71
C ALA A 11 -7.85 8.93 19.56
N VAL A 12 -8.36 10.08 19.12
CA VAL A 12 -9.37 10.86 19.86
C VAL A 12 -10.79 10.55 19.38
N SER A 13 -10.96 10.12 18.14
CA SER A 13 -12.27 9.87 17.53
C SER A 13 -13.13 8.91 18.33
N PHE A 14 -12.55 7.78 18.75
CA PHE A 14 -13.28 6.77 19.51
C PHE A 14 -13.68 7.27 20.88
N ARG A 15 -12.79 8.03 21.55
CA ARG A 15 -13.09 8.63 22.86
C ARG A 15 -14.22 9.66 22.80
N VAL A 16 -14.29 10.42 21.70
CA VAL A 16 -15.35 11.46 21.53
C VAL A 16 -16.70 10.85 21.16
N LEU A 17 -16.69 9.73 20.44
CA LEU A 17 -17.91 9.10 19.90
C LEU A 17 -18.43 7.95 20.76
N GLU A 18 -17.65 7.49 21.74
CA GLU A 18 -18.06 6.35 22.57
C GLU A 18 -19.26 6.71 23.47
N PRO A 19 -20.26 5.82 23.61
CA PRO A 19 -21.32 5.95 24.58
C PRO A 19 -20.78 5.86 26.01
N ALA A 20 -21.45 6.56 26.94
CA ALA A 20 -21.08 6.53 28.35
C ALA A 20 -21.03 5.08 28.90
N GLY A 21 -19.95 4.73 29.59
CA GLY A 21 -19.74 3.39 30.15
C GLY A 21 -19.13 2.35 29.21
N THR A 22 -18.84 2.69 27.96
CA THR A 22 -18.15 1.81 27.02
C THR A 22 -16.64 2.07 27.02
N LYS A 23 -15.86 1.15 26.44
CA LYS A 23 -14.40 1.20 26.40
C LYS A 23 -13.84 1.23 24.97
N TRP A 24 -14.55 1.82 24.03
CA TRP A 24 -14.13 1.91 22.63
C TRP A 24 -12.85 2.71 22.41
N HIS A 25 -12.49 3.60 23.33
CA HIS A 25 -11.21 4.32 23.31
C HIS A 25 -9.99 3.40 23.31
N TRP A 26 -10.09 2.16 23.84
CA TRP A 26 -9.00 1.18 23.76
C TRP A 26 -8.66 0.75 22.34
N TYR A 27 -9.65 0.73 21.46
CA TYR A 27 -9.42 0.42 20.04
C TYR A 27 -8.49 1.43 19.36
N ALA A 28 -8.50 2.69 19.80
CA ALA A 28 -7.60 3.71 19.29
C ALA A 28 -6.12 3.33 19.52
N TRP A 29 -5.79 2.79 20.68
CA TRP A 29 -4.44 2.33 20.99
C TRP A 29 -4.02 1.14 20.12
N LEU A 30 -4.93 0.18 19.92
CA LEU A 30 -4.70 -0.97 19.05
C LEU A 30 -4.45 -0.52 17.59
N GLY A 31 -5.27 0.40 17.08
CA GLY A 31 -5.09 0.97 15.74
C GLY A 31 -3.79 1.75 15.60
N MET A 32 -3.39 2.49 16.63
CA MET A 32 -2.10 3.19 16.63
C MET A 32 -0.93 2.21 16.62
N ALA A 33 -0.95 1.17 17.46
CA ALA A 33 0.08 0.15 17.48
C ALA A 33 0.20 -0.55 16.11
N GLY A 34 -0.92 -0.90 15.48
CA GLY A 34 -0.94 -1.45 14.13
C GLY A 34 -0.32 -0.51 13.09
N ASN A 35 -0.61 0.78 13.17
CA ASN A 35 0.03 1.79 12.32
C ASN A 35 1.55 1.87 12.49
N TYR A 36 2.04 1.85 13.74
CA TYR A 36 3.48 1.85 13.99
C TYR A 36 4.17 0.62 13.42
N LEU A 37 3.61 -0.57 13.65
CA LEU A 37 4.15 -1.82 13.09
C LEU A 37 4.17 -1.79 11.56
N LEU A 38 3.08 -1.30 10.95
CA LEU A 38 2.99 -1.15 9.51
C LEU A 38 4.03 -0.17 8.98
N MET A 39 4.22 0.98 9.62
CA MET A 39 5.21 1.97 9.22
C MET A 39 6.65 1.47 9.36
N MET A 40 6.97 0.65 10.35
CA MET A 40 8.27 -0.01 10.46
C MET A 40 8.58 -0.85 9.22
N PHE A 41 7.60 -1.63 8.75
CA PHE A 41 7.73 -2.40 7.52
C PHE A 41 7.86 -1.51 6.28
N TYR A 42 6.96 -0.55 6.10
CA TYR A 42 6.95 0.32 4.92
C TYR A 42 8.19 1.20 4.78
N THR A 43 8.71 1.74 5.87
CA THR A 43 9.94 2.55 5.82
C THR A 43 11.15 1.73 5.39
N THR A 44 11.22 0.48 5.82
CA THR A 44 12.27 -0.45 5.38
C THR A 44 12.16 -0.74 3.89
N VAL A 45 10.95 -1.11 3.42
CA VAL A 45 10.70 -1.38 1.98
C VAL A 45 10.94 -0.13 1.13
N ALA A 46 10.52 1.05 1.59
CA ALA A 46 10.80 2.31 0.90
C ALA A 46 12.31 2.57 0.78
N GLY A 47 13.09 2.26 1.82
CA GLY A 47 14.53 2.30 1.77
C GLY A 47 15.11 1.37 0.70
N TRP A 48 14.60 0.13 0.59
CA TRP A 48 15.02 -0.80 -0.46
C TRP A 48 14.72 -0.25 -1.86
N MET A 49 13.53 0.33 -2.07
CA MET A 49 13.18 0.93 -3.36
C MET A 49 14.14 2.06 -3.74
N LEU A 50 14.49 2.94 -2.80
CA LEU A 50 15.47 4.00 -3.05
C LEU A 50 16.86 3.44 -3.38
N ALA A 51 17.31 2.41 -2.65
CA ALA A 51 18.55 1.72 -2.95
C ALA A 51 18.57 1.12 -4.37
N TYR A 52 17.45 0.52 -4.78
CA TYR A 52 17.28 -0.04 -6.13
C TYR A 52 17.34 1.03 -7.22
N VAL A 53 16.68 2.17 -7.00
CA VAL A 53 16.76 3.31 -7.96
C VAL A 53 18.22 3.69 -8.21
N VAL A 54 19.03 3.82 -7.13
CA VAL A 54 20.45 4.16 -7.27
C VAL A 54 21.25 3.05 -7.94
N LYS A 55 20.97 1.78 -7.63
CA LYS A 55 21.61 0.64 -8.30
C LYS A 55 21.29 0.62 -9.80
N MET A 56 20.04 0.89 -10.18
CA MET A 56 19.62 0.99 -11.58
C MET A 56 20.31 2.13 -12.31
N LEU A 57 20.37 3.32 -11.71
CA LEU A 57 21.07 4.48 -12.29
C LEU A 57 22.58 4.23 -12.48
N ARG A 58 23.17 3.40 -11.63
CA ARG A 58 24.57 2.97 -11.75
C ARG A 58 24.79 1.82 -12.73
N GLY A 59 23.75 1.32 -13.39
CA GLY A 59 23.84 0.25 -14.35
C GLY A 59 24.10 -1.14 -13.77
N ALA A 60 23.84 -1.35 -12.48
CA ALA A 60 24.11 -2.62 -11.78
C ALA A 60 23.35 -3.83 -12.37
N PHE A 61 22.29 -3.59 -13.12
CA PHE A 61 21.45 -4.63 -13.75
C PHE A 61 21.75 -4.81 -15.24
N THR A 62 22.66 -4.01 -15.82
CA THR A 62 22.94 -4.05 -17.25
C THR A 62 23.69 -5.35 -17.61
N GLY A 63 23.05 -6.20 -18.42
CA GLY A 63 23.62 -7.51 -18.81
C GLY A 63 23.61 -8.58 -17.72
N ALA A 64 22.94 -8.33 -16.59
CA ALA A 64 22.83 -9.31 -15.51
C ALA A 64 21.86 -10.43 -15.87
N SER A 65 22.19 -11.68 -15.56
CA SER A 65 21.28 -12.80 -15.64
C SER A 65 20.20 -12.74 -14.54
N ALA A 66 19.11 -13.51 -14.69
CA ALA A 66 18.06 -13.56 -13.68
C ALA A 66 18.58 -14.00 -12.30
N GLU A 67 19.53 -14.94 -12.27
CA GLU A 67 20.20 -15.38 -11.03
C GLU A 67 21.04 -14.26 -10.39
N ALA A 68 21.79 -13.51 -11.20
CA ALA A 68 22.59 -12.39 -10.72
C ALA A 68 21.71 -11.27 -10.14
N VAL A 69 20.55 -11.00 -10.73
CA VAL A 69 19.55 -10.04 -10.21
C VAL A 69 19.03 -10.50 -8.84
N GLY A 70 18.71 -11.79 -8.70
CA GLY A 70 18.34 -12.38 -7.42
C GLY A 70 19.46 -12.28 -6.37
N GLY A 71 20.71 -12.50 -6.78
CA GLY A 71 21.89 -12.33 -5.94
C GLY A 71 22.04 -10.89 -5.40
N ILE A 72 21.85 -9.88 -6.26
CA ILE A 72 21.90 -8.45 -5.86
C ILE A 72 20.90 -8.13 -4.76
N PHE A 73 19.72 -8.75 -4.77
CA PHE A 73 18.72 -8.59 -3.73
C PHE A 73 19.14 -9.25 -2.41
N ASN A 74 19.59 -10.49 -2.47
CA ASN A 74 20.04 -11.23 -1.29
C ASN A 74 21.25 -10.55 -0.62
N ASP A 75 22.20 -10.07 -1.41
CA ASP A 75 23.36 -9.31 -0.92
C ASP A 75 22.94 -8.01 -0.22
N MET A 76 21.92 -7.33 -0.75
CA MET A 76 21.37 -6.14 -0.11
C MET A 76 20.71 -6.48 1.23
N LEU A 77 19.99 -7.60 1.31
CA LEU A 77 19.37 -8.07 2.56
C LEU A 77 20.40 -8.50 3.60
N ALA A 78 21.55 -9.03 3.17
CA ALA A 78 22.63 -9.44 4.07
C ALA A 78 23.40 -8.27 4.69
N GLN A 79 23.25 -7.04 4.17
CA GLN A 79 24.00 -5.87 4.61
C GLN A 79 23.12 -4.89 5.39
N PRO A 80 23.08 -4.92 6.73
CA PRO A 80 22.20 -4.05 7.52
C PRO A 80 22.57 -2.56 7.44
N GLY A 81 23.85 -2.23 7.29
CA GLY A 81 24.30 -0.84 7.24
C GLY A 81 23.69 -0.03 6.11
N PRO A 82 23.83 -0.44 4.83
CA PRO A 82 23.17 0.21 3.71
C PRO A 82 21.64 0.24 3.82
N GLN A 83 21.01 -0.80 4.37
CA GLN A 83 19.57 -0.82 4.59
C GLN A 83 19.13 0.26 5.56
N ILE A 84 19.79 0.40 6.69
CA ILE A 84 19.50 1.43 7.70
C ILE A 84 19.69 2.83 7.09
N PHE A 85 20.76 3.04 6.34
CA PHE A 85 21.02 4.31 5.66
C PHE A 85 19.84 4.71 4.74
N TRP A 86 19.44 3.81 3.85
CA TRP A 86 18.35 4.09 2.92
C TRP A 86 16.98 4.21 3.60
N MET A 87 16.76 3.45 4.68
CA MET A 87 15.56 3.61 5.52
C MET A 87 15.51 5.01 6.14
N ILE A 88 16.64 5.50 6.69
CA ILE A 88 16.71 6.86 7.24
C ILE A 88 16.43 7.90 6.16
N VAL A 89 16.99 7.75 4.96
CA VAL A 89 16.71 8.64 3.82
C VAL A 89 15.22 8.65 3.49
N ALA A 90 14.58 7.47 3.42
CA ALA A 90 13.15 7.36 3.17
C ALA A 90 12.32 8.07 4.25
N VAL A 91 12.67 7.89 5.52
CA VAL A 91 12.01 8.55 6.66
C VAL A 91 12.16 10.06 6.58
N VAL A 92 13.36 10.57 6.33
CA VAL A 92 13.63 12.02 6.21
C VAL A 92 12.83 12.62 5.05
N LEU A 93 12.79 11.96 3.90
CA LEU A 93 11.99 12.41 2.76
C LEU A 93 10.49 12.43 3.09
N GLY A 94 9.98 11.36 3.72
CA GLY A 94 8.59 11.28 4.14
C GLY A 94 8.19 12.38 5.13
N PHE A 95 8.99 12.59 6.16
CA PHE A 95 8.77 13.68 7.11
C PHE A 95 8.92 15.07 6.46
N GLY A 96 9.85 15.22 5.53
CA GLY A 96 10.00 16.44 4.73
C GLY A 96 8.72 16.79 3.97
N VAL A 97 8.13 15.81 3.28
CA VAL A 97 6.84 15.99 2.59
C VAL A 97 5.71 16.31 3.57
N CYS A 98 5.64 15.59 4.69
CA CYS A 98 4.61 15.83 5.72
C CYS A 98 4.74 17.23 6.35
N SER A 99 5.95 17.76 6.49
CA SER A 99 6.18 19.09 7.06
C SER A 99 5.61 20.23 6.20
N LEU A 100 5.44 20.01 4.89
CA LEU A 100 4.79 20.96 3.98
C LEU A 100 3.26 21.04 4.16
N GLY A 101 2.71 20.22 5.05
CA GLY A 101 1.29 20.13 5.35
C GLY A 101 0.50 19.23 4.39
N LEU A 102 -0.73 18.88 4.79
CA LEU A 102 -1.53 17.88 4.08
C LEU A 102 -1.95 18.38 2.68
N GLN A 103 -2.50 19.59 2.59
CA GLN A 103 -3.06 20.10 1.33
C GLN A 103 -2.00 20.57 0.34
N ASN A 104 -0.95 21.23 0.81
CA ASN A 104 0.08 21.80 -0.06
C ASN A 104 1.25 20.85 -0.34
N GLY A 105 1.54 19.94 0.59
CA GLY A 105 2.62 18.96 0.46
C GLY A 105 2.08 17.61 0.02
N VAL A 106 1.52 16.86 0.95
CA VAL A 106 1.16 15.46 0.76
C VAL A 106 0.19 15.28 -0.40
N GLU A 107 -0.89 16.06 -0.47
CA GLU A 107 -1.92 15.88 -1.50
C GLU A 107 -1.38 16.15 -2.92
N LYS A 108 -0.65 17.25 -3.12
CA LYS A 108 -0.11 17.61 -4.44
C LYS A 108 0.94 16.63 -4.93
N ILE A 109 1.88 16.26 -4.04
CA ILE A 109 2.94 15.32 -4.38
C ILE A 109 2.34 13.94 -4.66
N THR A 110 1.42 13.47 -3.81
CA THR A 110 0.77 12.18 -3.99
C THR A 110 -0.02 12.11 -5.28
N LYS A 111 -0.77 13.16 -5.64
CA LYS A 111 -1.49 13.22 -6.92
C LYS A 111 -0.55 13.09 -8.11
N ALA A 112 0.54 13.82 -8.14
CA ALA A 112 1.53 13.75 -9.21
C ALA A 112 2.17 12.36 -9.29
N MET A 113 2.55 11.79 -8.14
CA MET A 113 3.12 10.45 -8.06
C MET A 113 2.13 9.37 -8.51
N MET A 114 0.86 9.46 -8.12
CA MET A 114 -0.18 8.50 -8.51
C MET A 114 -0.47 8.53 -10.00
N VAL A 115 -0.52 9.72 -10.63
CA VAL A 115 -0.68 9.83 -12.08
C VAL A 115 0.53 9.22 -12.80
N CYS A 116 1.74 9.51 -12.35
CA CYS A 116 2.96 8.92 -12.90
C CYS A 116 2.97 7.39 -12.75
N LEU A 117 2.61 6.89 -11.57
CA LEU A 117 2.50 5.44 -11.30
C LEU A 117 1.48 4.78 -12.24
N LEU A 118 0.29 5.36 -12.39
CA LEU A 118 -0.74 4.83 -13.28
C LEU A 118 -0.27 4.75 -14.72
N LEU A 119 0.39 5.80 -15.22
CA LEU A 119 0.96 5.80 -16.57
C LEU A 119 2.04 4.74 -16.75
N LEU A 120 2.92 4.58 -15.75
CA LEU A 120 3.95 3.54 -15.77
C LEU A 120 3.33 2.13 -15.76
N MET A 121 2.30 1.90 -14.93
CA MET A 121 1.61 0.62 -14.88
C MET A 121 0.94 0.27 -16.22
N VAL A 122 0.25 1.23 -16.83
CA VAL A 122 -0.34 1.03 -18.17
C VAL A 122 0.74 0.72 -19.21
N ALA A 123 1.84 1.47 -19.20
CA ALA A 123 2.95 1.22 -20.11
C ALA A 123 3.56 -0.18 -19.91
N LEU A 124 3.74 -0.63 -18.67
CA LEU A 124 4.25 -1.95 -18.36
C LEU A 124 3.25 -3.06 -18.75
N ALA A 125 1.95 -2.89 -18.48
CA ALA A 125 0.92 -3.84 -18.88
C ALA A 125 0.86 -3.99 -20.40
N VAL A 126 0.88 -2.88 -21.15
CA VAL A 126 0.93 -2.92 -22.63
C VAL A 126 2.21 -3.58 -23.13
N ARG A 127 3.33 -3.41 -22.42
CA ARG A 127 4.61 -4.02 -22.80
C ARG A 127 4.69 -5.50 -22.47
N SER A 128 4.01 -5.95 -21.40
CA SER A 128 4.05 -7.35 -20.95
C SER A 128 3.19 -8.29 -21.80
N VAL A 129 2.05 -7.81 -22.31
CA VAL A 129 1.13 -8.63 -23.14
C VAL A 129 1.79 -9.27 -24.38
N PRO A 130 2.63 -8.60 -25.18
CA PRO A 130 3.26 -9.21 -26.34
C PRO A 130 4.50 -10.06 -26.03
N LEU A 131 4.86 -10.28 -24.76
CA LEU A 131 6.02 -11.09 -24.42
C LEU A 131 5.76 -12.59 -24.63
N PRO A 132 6.77 -13.37 -25.05
CA PRO A 132 6.65 -14.82 -25.14
C PRO A 132 6.26 -15.43 -23.78
N GLY A 133 5.20 -16.25 -23.75
CA GLY A 133 4.68 -16.85 -22.52
C GLY A 133 3.67 -15.98 -21.75
N ALA A 134 3.35 -14.77 -22.23
CA ALA A 134 2.34 -13.90 -21.61
C ALA A 134 0.95 -14.58 -21.53
N ASP A 135 0.60 -15.40 -22.54
CA ASP A 135 -0.70 -16.10 -22.56
C ASP A 135 -0.87 -17.04 -21.35
N GLU A 136 0.18 -17.75 -20.95
CA GLU A 136 0.14 -18.62 -19.78
C GLU A 136 0.02 -17.81 -18.48
N GLY A 137 0.77 -16.71 -18.39
CA GLY A 137 0.69 -15.78 -17.24
C GLY A 137 -0.68 -15.12 -17.12
N LEU A 138 -1.23 -14.61 -18.21
CA LEU A 138 -2.57 -14.03 -18.25
C LEU A 138 -3.66 -15.05 -17.90
N LYS A 139 -3.54 -16.26 -18.43
CA LYS A 139 -4.47 -17.35 -18.10
C LYS A 139 -4.41 -17.71 -16.61
N PHE A 140 -3.22 -17.80 -16.05
CA PHE A 140 -3.02 -18.05 -14.62
C PHE A 140 -3.63 -16.95 -13.75
N TYR A 141 -3.47 -15.69 -14.17
CA TYR A 141 -3.91 -14.53 -13.40
C TYR A 141 -5.42 -14.26 -13.52
N LEU A 142 -5.99 -14.38 -14.71
CA LEU A 142 -7.38 -13.97 -14.99
C LEU A 142 -8.38 -15.13 -14.93
N VAL A 143 -7.94 -16.37 -15.16
CA VAL A 143 -8.84 -17.54 -15.18
C VAL A 143 -8.85 -18.21 -13.81
N PRO A 144 -10.00 -18.21 -13.10
CA PRO A 144 -10.10 -18.85 -11.79
C PRO A 144 -9.97 -20.37 -11.90
N ASP A 145 -9.08 -20.93 -11.10
CA ASP A 145 -8.89 -22.38 -10.97
C ASP A 145 -9.55 -22.86 -9.67
N PHE A 146 -10.78 -23.35 -9.79
CA PHE A 146 -11.54 -23.87 -8.65
C PHE A 146 -10.96 -25.17 -8.10
N GLY A 147 -10.20 -25.94 -8.90
CA GLY A 147 -9.52 -27.15 -8.44
C GLY A 147 -8.46 -26.81 -7.40
N ARG A 148 -7.56 -25.88 -7.73
CA ARG A 148 -6.53 -25.39 -6.80
C ARG A 148 -7.12 -24.73 -5.56
N LEU A 149 -8.26 -24.04 -5.69
CA LEU A 149 -8.96 -23.43 -4.56
C LEU A 149 -9.41 -24.48 -3.55
N VAL A 150 -9.92 -25.61 -4.02
CA VAL A 150 -10.33 -26.74 -3.15
C VAL A 150 -9.12 -27.42 -2.52
N GLU A 151 -8.05 -27.65 -3.29
CA GLU A 151 -6.81 -28.28 -2.81
C GLU A 151 -6.13 -27.47 -1.71
N GLN A 152 -6.09 -26.14 -1.84
CA GLN A 152 -5.53 -25.24 -0.82
C GLN A 152 -6.45 -25.05 0.40
N GLY A 153 -7.68 -25.50 0.30
CA GLY A 153 -8.72 -25.29 1.30
C GLY A 153 -9.40 -23.94 1.18
N VAL A 154 -10.68 -23.98 0.84
CA VAL A 154 -11.51 -22.77 0.61
C VAL A 154 -11.41 -21.76 1.76
N GLY A 155 -11.41 -22.25 3.01
CA GLY A 155 -11.29 -21.40 4.20
C GLY A 155 -9.97 -20.62 4.25
N ASN A 156 -8.86 -21.26 3.92
CA ASN A 156 -7.54 -20.62 3.89
C ASN A 156 -7.45 -19.55 2.80
N VAL A 157 -7.98 -19.84 1.62
CA VAL A 157 -7.99 -18.90 0.50
C VAL A 157 -8.86 -17.69 0.80
N VAL A 158 -10.05 -17.90 1.35
CA VAL A 158 -10.95 -16.79 1.78
C VAL A 158 -10.30 -15.97 2.87
N TYR A 159 -9.65 -16.58 3.86
CA TYR A 159 -8.94 -15.87 4.91
C TYR A 159 -7.80 -15.01 4.36
N ALA A 160 -6.99 -15.57 3.45
CA ALA A 160 -5.90 -14.83 2.81
C ALA A 160 -6.43 -13.65 1.95
N ALA A 161 -7.48 -13.88 1.17
CA ALA A 161 -8.11 -12.84 0.36
C ALA A 161 -8.70 -11.71 1.23
N MET A 162 -9.34 -12.07 2.34
CA MET A 162 -9.86 -11.11 3.31
C MET A 162 -8.73 -10.31 3.96
N GLY A 163 -7.65 -10.97 4.34
CA GLY A 163 -6.45 -10.29 4.86
C GLY A 163 -5.87 -9.30 3.88
N GLN A 164 -5.77 -9.68 2.59
CA GLN A 164 -5.31 -8.79 1.53
C GLN A 164 -6.26 -7.59 1.33
N ALA A 165 -7.57 -7.79 1.35
CA ALA A 165 -8.54 -6.72 1.24
C ALA A 165 -8.46 -5.72 2.41
N PHE A 166 -8.28 -6.21 3.64
CA PHE A 166 -8.07 -5.37 4.82
C PHE A 166 -6.78 -4.56 4.71
N PHE A 167 -5.72 -5.18 4.20
CA PHE A 167 -4.42 -4.55 4.04
C PHE A 167 -4.46 -3.44 2.98
N THR A 168 -4.96 -3.71 1.77
CA THR A 168 -4.97 -2.76 0.65
C THR A 168 -5.87 -1.56 0.93
N LEU A 169 -7.04 -1.78 1.53
CA LEU A 169 -7.98 -0.72 1.92
C LEU A 169 -7.62 -0.05 3.27
N SER A 170 -6.50 -0.46 3.90
CA SER A 170 -6.05 0.08 5.19
C SER A 170 -7.13 0.07 6.27
N LEU A 171 -7.92 -1.03 6.33
CA LEU A 171 -8.99 -1.19 7.31
C LEU A 171 -8.41 -1.58 8.69
N GLY A 172 -9.05 -1.11 9.74
CA GLY A 172 -8.70 -1.47 11.12
C GLY A 172 -7.58 -0.67 11.78
N ILE A 173 -6.67 -0.06 11.02
CA ILE A 173 -5.52 0.71 11.54
C ILE A 173 -5.79 2.21 11.74
N GLY A 174 -7.02 2.66 11.49
CA GLY A 174 -7.43 4.04 11.72
C GLY A 174 -7.08 5.04 10.61
N SER A 175 -6.32 4.65 9.58
CA SER A 175 -5.96 5.53 8.46
C SER A 175 -7.19 6.05 7.74
N MET A 176 -8.17 5.20 7.46
CA MET A 176 -9.43 5.60 6.84
C MET A 176 -10.27 6.54 7.72
N ALA A 177 -10.12 6.49 9.05
CA ALA A 177 -10.75 7.45 9.95
C ALA A 177 -10.12 8.84 9.80
N ILE A 178 -8.79 8.92 9.64
CA ILE A 178 -8.09 10.18 9.40
C ILE A 178 -8.54 10.79 8.07
N PHE A 179 -8.50 10.05 6.96
CA PHE A 179 -8.97 10.55 5.67
C PHE A 179 -10.45 10.93 5.71
N GLY A 180 -11.29 10.12 6.37
CA GLY A 180 -12.70 10.41 6.57
C GLY A 180 -12.97 11.70 7.34
N SER A 181 -12.05 12.19 8.19
CA SER A 181 -12.20 13.45 8.92
C SER A 181 -12.15 14.69 8.03
N TYR A 182 -11.55 14.57 6.85
CA TYR A 182 -11.43 15.65 5.85
C TYR A 182 -12.59 15.65 4.83
N ILE A 183 -13.41 14.59 4.78
CA ILE A 183 -14.54 14.52 3.85
C ILE A 183 -15.66 15.45 4.32
N GLY A 184 -16.06 16.40 3.48
CA GLY A 184 -17.17 17.32 3.70
C GLY A 184 -18.53 16.62 3.78
N LYS A 185 -19.54 17.35 4.24
CA LYS A 185 -20.91 16.81 4.37
C LYS A 185 -21.64 16.69 3.04
N GLU A 186 -21.21 17.40 2.02
CA GLU A 186 -21.73 17.42 0.65
C GLU A 186 -21.49 16.11 -0.11
N ARG A 187 -20.54 15.30 0.34
CA ARG A 187 -20.23 14.00 -0.27
C ARG A 187 -20.88 12.86 0.50
N THR A 188 -21.43 11.87 -0.22
CA THR A 188 -21.97 10.66 0.41
C THR A 188 -20.87 9.66 0.72
N LEU A 189 -20.87 9.11 1.95
CA LEU A 189 -19.86 8.14 2.35
C LEU A 189 -19.91 6.84 1.54
N LEU A 190 -21.12 6.43 1.14
CA LEU A 190 -21.30 5.21 0.34
C LEU A 190 -20.65 5.37 -1.03
N SER A 191 -20.92 6.49 -1.73
CA SER A 191 -20.32 6.75 -3.05
C SER A 191 -18.79 6.80 -2.97
N GLU A 192 -18.23 7.51 -1.98
CA GLU A 192 -16.78 7.57 -1.78
C GLU A 192 -16.19 6.17 -1.50
N SER A 193 -16.86 5.36 -0.68
CA SER A 193 -16.39 4.00 -0.36
C SER A 193 -16.39 3.11 -1.61
N VAL A 194 -17.44 3.15 -2.40
CA VAL A 194 -17.54 2.38 -3.66
C VAL A 194 -16.48 2.82 -4.64
N ASN A 195 -16.30 4.13 -4.83
CA ASN A 195 -15.28 4.65 -5.75
C ASN A 195 -13.87 4.26 -5.32
N ILE A 196 -13.55 4.35 -4.02
CA ILE A 196 -12.24 3.94 -3.50
C ILE A 196 -12.01 2.45 -3.76
N THR A 197 -12.99 1.60 -3.42
CA THR A 197 -12.85 0.15 -3.61
C THR A 197 -12.70 -0.22 -5.09
N LEU A 198 -13.47 0.39 -5.98
CA LEU A 198 -13.38 0.13 -7.42
C LEU A 198 -12.03 0.58 -7.99
N LEU A 199 -11.56 1.76 -7.61
CA LEU A 199 -10.26 2.26 -8.06
C LEU A 199 -9.10 1.40 -7.52
N ASP A 200 -9.14 1.03 -6.25
CA ASP A 200 -8.14 0.16 -5.63
C ASP A 200 -8.07 -1.20 -6.33
N THR A 201 -9.23 -1.83 -6.56
CA THR A 201 -9.32 -3.11 -7.27
C THR A 201 -8.83 -2.98 -8.72
N PHE A 202 -9.20 -1.90 -9.42
CA PHE A 202 -8.74 -1.68 -10.78
C PHE A 202 -7.21 -1.54 -10.85
N VAL A 203 -6.63 -0.73 -9.97
CA VAL A 203 -5.17 -0.54 -9.90
C VAL A 203 -4.48 -1.85 -9.54
N ALA A 204 -5.00 -2.63 -8.60
CA ALA A 204 -4.46 -3.93 -8.23
C ALA A 204 -4.47 -4.92 -9.41
N LEU A 205 -5.59 -4.97 -10.17
CA LEU A 205 -5.68 -5.81 -11.37
C LEU A 205 -4.68 -5.39 -12.44
N MET A 206 -4.54 -4.09 -12.68
CA MET A 206 -3.57 -3.57 -13.65
C MET A 206 -2.12 -3.82 -13.23
N ALA A 207 -1.83 -3.80 -11.94
CA ALA A 207 -0.49 -4.05 -11.42
C ALA A 207 -0.10 -5.54 -11.48
N GLY A 208 -1.07 -6.45 -11.52
CA GLY A 208 -0.85 -7.88 -11.64
C GLY A 208 -0.63 -8.37 -13.08
N LEU A 209 -0.98 -7.56 -14.08
CA LEU A 209 -0.73 -7.82 -15.50
C LEU A 209 0.73 -7.52 -15.88
#